data_c95118795e029255cb9a9e6037b49fb7
#
_entry.id   c95118795e029255cb9a9e6037b49fb7
#
_cell.length_a   1.000
_cell.length_b   1.000
_cell.length_c   1.000
_cell.angle_alpha   90.00
_cell.angle_beta   90.00
_cell.angle_gamma   90.00
#
_symmetry.space_group_name_H-M   'P 1'
#
loop_
_entity.id
_entity.type
_entity.pdbx_description
1 polymer ?
#
loop_
_entity_poly.entity_id
_entity_poly.type
_entity_poly.pdbx_seq_one_letter_code
_entity_poly.pdbx_strand_id
1 'polypeptide(L)'
;MSNVSFKCNPIISATSYIEDRVLLNKALLDASTDVATVINTNNKNERIERIRRFAVAWGVAFLTPLVTLPLTNRLAMKHVAKLTPKLISKENNLIELSNKFLSSKEAVKEGIEKLSKDKKTDYSKIIENCGGDYEKIRQRLINAKMSVLSFDFLFTSMTLGSIGFINRLITRKKTGRDGFSAEFNMADKDAIEQRAEKYKKTEKLREAIFIPAVILLAMAPLLLRKGLNATGKTADFIKKYADKFDYNDGVFMKRLPFLMMTLIADIGILLSSRNKTEVKDNAVRLSASQAAFFGGDIVIGSALAAISDKIFKTELLDKNCSKNWINRIIPPIKPVRTLKGKDKAIAAGLFWINMGALFTIMGVGIPKMLNKMIKKDVDKDLQSNLKTA
;
A
#
# COMPACT_ATOMS: atom_id res chain seq x y z
N MET A 1 -4.16 -41.99 -22.53
CA MET A 1 -3.74 -40.70 -21.94
C MET A 1 -4.71 -40.40 -20.81
N SER A 2 -4.28 -40.59 -19.58
CA SER A 2 -5.14 -40.44 -18.39
C SER A 2 -5.52 -38.97 -18.24
N ASN A 3 -6.82 -38.68 -18.25
CA ASN A 3 -7.40 -37.40 -17.84
C ASN A 3 -7.05 -37.18 -16.36
N VAL A 4 -5.95 -36.53 -16.07
CA VAL A 4 -5.67 -35.99 -14.74
C VAL A 4 -6.66 -34.85 -14.54
N SER A 5 -7.79 -35.14 -13.94
CA SER A 5 -8.72 -34.17 -13.37
C SER A 5 -7.89 -33.34 -12.37
N PHE A 6 -7.50 -32.13 -12.74
CA PHE A 6 -6.96 -31.14 -11.81
C PHE A 6 -8.08 -30.73 -10.84
N LYS A 7 -8.35 -31.58 -9.83
CA LYS A 7 -9.07 -31.14 -8.64
C LYS A 7 -8.41 -29.85 -8.19
N CYS A 8 -9.21 -28.83 -7.93
CA CYS A 8 -8.80 -27.47 -7.59
C CYS A 8 -7.69 -27.52 -6.53
N ASN A 9 -6.44 -27.32 -6.96
CA ASN A 9 -5.29 -27.36 -6.04
C ASN A 9 -5.42 -26.13 -5.13
N PRO A 10 -5.54 -26.30 -3.80
CA PRO A 10 -5.78 -25.20 -2.87
C PRO A 10 -4.68 -24.13 -2.94
N ILE A 11 -3.44 -24.50 -3.25
CA ILE A 11 -2.32 -23.55 -3.43
C ILE A 11 -2.56 -22.67 -4.65
N ILE A 12 -2.97 -23.22 -5.78
CA ILE A 12 -3.25 -22.45 -7.00
C ILE A 12 -4.44 -21.50 -6.78
N SER A 13 -5.47 -21.96 -6.08
CA SER A 13 -6.63 -21.11 -5.73
C SER A 13 -6.24 -19.99 -4.79
N ALA A 14 -5.45 -20.27 -3.76
CA ALA A 14 -4.93 -19.27 -2.82
C ALA A 14 -4.03 -18.25 -3.54
N THR A 15 -3.14 -18.72 -4.42
CA THR A 15 -2.27 -17.83 -5.21
C THR A 15 -3.09 -16.88 -6.07
N SER A 16 -4.08 -17.41 -6.81
CA SER A 16 -4.96 -16.56 -7.64
C SER A 16 -5.73 -15.54 -6.81
N TYR A 17 -6.12 -15.90 -5.59
CA TYR A 17 -6.84 -15.01 -4.68
C TYR A 17 -5.94 -13.90 -4.13
N ILE A 18 -4.70 -14.23 -3.75
CA ILE A 18 -3.73 -13.28 -3.16
C ILE A 18 -3.17 -12.34 -4.21
N GLU A 19 -2.80 -12.86 -5.40
CA GLU A 19 -2.21 -12.08 -6.49
C GLU A 19 -3.07 -10.90 -6.91
N ASP A 20 -4.38 -11.09 -6.98
CA ASP A 20 -5.34 -10.06 -7.38
C ASP A 20 -5.57 -8.99 -6.31
N ARG A 21 -5.15 -9.24 -5.06
CA ARG A 21 -5.42 -8.37 -3.91
C ARG A 21 -4.15 -7.73 -3.38
N VAL A 22 -3.92 -6.49 -3.79
CA VAL A 22 -2.72 -5.71 -3.45
C VAL A 22 -2.41 -5.74 -1.95
N LEU A 23 -3.41 -5.56 -1.10
CA LEU A 23 -3.22 -5.55 0.34
C LEU A 23 -2.84 -6.93 0.90
N LEU A 24 -3.44 -8.01 0.40
CA LEU A 24 -3.09 -9.37 0.84
C LEU A 24 -1.70 -9.80 0.38
N ASN A 25 -1.34 -9.45 -0.86
CA ASN A 25 0.01 -9.68 -1.39
C ASN A 25 1.05 -8.93 -0.54
N LYS A 26 0.81 -7.64 -0.25
CA LYS A 26 1.67 -6.85 0.64
C LYS A 26 1.75 -7.44 2.05
N ALA A 27 0.62 -7.87 2.60
CA ALA A 27 0.59 -8.50 3.91
C ALA A 27 1.43 -9.77 3.99
N LEU A 28 1.33 -10.61 2.97
CA LEU A 28 2.12 -11.83 2.90
C LEU A 28 3.63 -11.52 2.87
N LEU A 29 4.03 -10.54 2.04
CA LEU A 29 5.42 -10.10 1.97
C LEU A 29 5.87 -9.49 3.30
N ASP A 30 5.11 -8.57 3.87
CA ASP A 30 5.47 -7.90 5.12
C ASP A 30 5.51 -8.88 6.30
N ALA A 31 4.57 -9.82 6.42
CA ALA A 31 4.60 -10.83 7.48
C ALA A 31 5.93 -11.57 7.54
N SER A 32 6.38 -12.04 6.38
CA SER A 32 7.62 -12.79 6.28
C SER A 32 8.85 -11.91 6.53
N THR A 33 8.89 -10.70 5.96
CA THR A 33 10.02 -9.78 6.10
C THR A 33 10.08 -9.15 7.50
N ASP A 34 8.94 -8.88 8.12
CA ASP A 34 8.86 -8.31 9.46
C ASP A 34 9.34 -9.29 10.53
N VAL A 35 8.91 -10.55 10.44
CA VAL A 35 9.39 -11.60 11.33
C VAL A 35 10.92 -11.77 11.23
N ALA A 36 11.44 -11.85 9.99
CA ALA A 36 12.88 -11.97 9.80
C ALA A 36 13.65 -10.73 10.28
N THR A 37 13.08 -9.53 10.10
CA THR A 37 13.66 -8.27 10.61
C THR A 37 13.70 -8.25 12.14
N VAL A 38 12.65 -8.72 12.82
CA VAL A 38 12.58 -8.83 14.29
C VAL A 38 13.64 -9.81 14.81
N ILE A 39 13.84 -10.93 14.13
CA ILE A 39 14.87 -11.91 14.50
C ILE A 39 16.29 -11.33 14.35
N ASN A 40 16.52 -10.50 13.33
CA ASN A 40 17.83 -9.90 13.02
C ASN A 40 18.07 -8.54 13.72
N THR A 41 17.40 -8.24 14.82
CA THR A 41 17.63 -7.02 15.61
C THR A 41 18.91 -7.10 16.46
N ASN A 42 19.53 -5.94 16.72
CA ASN A 42 20.78 -5.86 17.49
C ASN A 42 20.56 -6.04 19.01
N ASN A 43 19.38 -5.70 19.52
CA ASN A 43 19.07 -5.77 20.94
C ASN A 43 17.57 -5.88 21.23
N LYS A 44 17.23 -6.16 22.52
CA LYS A 44 15.86 -6.33 22.99
C LYS A 44 14.98 -5.09 22.78
N ASN A 45 15.52 -3.89 22.96
CA ASN A 45 14.73 -2.64 22.82
C ASN A 45 14.35 -2.39 21.37
N GLU A 46 15.29 -2.58 20.43
CA GLU A 46 15.01 -2.52 19.01
C GLU A 46 13.96 -3.56 18.61
N ARG A 47 14.08 -4.80 19.10
CA ARG A 47 13.12 -5.87 18.84
C ARG A 47 11.70 -5.47 19.26
N ILE A 48 11.54 -4.94 20.47
CA ILE A 48 10.24 -4.52 20.98
C ILE A 48 9.68 -3.34 20.18
N GLU A 49 10.51 -2.38 19.78
CA GLU A 49 10.08 -1.28 18.92
C GLU A 49 9.57 -1.76 17.56
N ARG A 50 10.28 -2.72 16.95
CA ARG A 50 9.87 -3.28 15.65
C ARG A 50 8.59 -4.08 15.77
N ILE A 51 8.45 -4.94 16.78
CA ILE A 51 7.20 -5.67 17.04
C ILE A 51 6.02 -4.72 17.18
N ARG A 52 6.17 -3.64 17.98
CA ARG A 52 5.10 -2.64 18.15
C ARG A 52 4.76 -1.95 16.83
N ARG A 53 5.78 -1.55 16.05
CA ARG A 53 5.58 -0.92 14.74
C ARG A 53 4.76 -1.84 13.83
N PHE A 54 5.15 -3.08 13.72
CA PHE A 54 4.46 -4.05 12.86
C PHE A 54 3.05 -4.35 13.35
N ALA A 55 2.85 -4.59 14.66
CA ALA A 55 1.53 -4.85 15.21
C ALA A 55 0.55 -3.71 14.94
N VAL A 56 0.98 -2.45 15.10
CA VAL A 56 0.13 -1.28 14.81
C VAL A 56 -0.07 -1.12 13.30
N ALA A 57 0.99 -1.26 12.49
CA ALA A 57 0.88 -1.17 11.03
C ALA A 57 -0.11 -2.20 10.48
N TRP A 58 -0.01 -3.45 10.94
CA TRP A 58 -0.92 -4.52 10.57
C TRP A 58 -2.35 -4.27 11.04
N GLY A 59 -2.51 -3.90 12.33
CA GLY A 59 -3.82 -3.56 12.89
C GLY A 59 -4.50 -2.45 12.10
N VAL A 60 -3.77 -1.37 11.80
CA VAL A 60 -4.33 -0.24 11.03
C VAL A 60 -4.57 -0.60 9.57
N ALA A 61 -3.61 -1.24 8.89
CA ALA A 61 -3.75 -1.54 7.47
C ALA A 61 -4.85 -2.56 7.17
N PHE A 62 -5.10 -3.53 8.06
CA PHE A 62 -6.03 -4.62 7.83
C PHE A 62 -7.34 -4.50 8.60
N LEU A 63 -7.28 -4.15 9.90
CA LEU A 63 -8.49 -4.13 10.73
C LEU A 63 -9.28 -2.83 10.56
N THR A 64 -8.59 -1.70 10.39
CA THR A 64 -9.27 -0.42 10.25
C THR A 64 -10.23 -0.38 9.06
N PRO A 65 -9.82 -0.75 7.84
CA PRO A 65 -10.75 -0.76 6.70
C PRO A 65 -11.96 -1.66 6.91
N LEU A 66 -11.80 -2.80 7.57
CA LEU A 66 -12.93 -3.71 7.85
C LEU A 66 -14.00 -3.10 8.76
N VAL A 67 -13.61 -2.16 9.62
CA VAL A 67 -14.53 -1.48 10.55
C VAL A 67 -14.96 -0.12 10.01
N THR A 68 -14.02 0.68 9.55
CA THR A 68 -14.27 2.08 9.14
C THR A 68 -15.02 2.17 7.82
N LEU A 69 -14.69 1.34 6.83
CA LEU A 69 -15.32 1.43 5.51
C LEU A 69 -16.83 1.15 5.51
N PRO A 70 -17.33 0.10 6.16
CA PRO A 70 -18.79 -0.11 6.25
C PRO A 70 -19.51 1.03 6.93
N LEU A 71 -18.92 1.58 8.01
CA LEU A 71 -19.52 2.69 8.76
C LEU A 71 -19.54 3.98 7.94
N THR A 72 -18.39 4.39 7.41
CA THR A 72 -18.25 5.63 6.62
C THR A 72 -19.05 5.55 5.32
N ASN A 73 -19.11 4.40 4.68
CA ASN A 73 -19.93 4.16 3.50
C ASN A 73 -21.42 4.39 3.81
N ARG A 74 -21.92 3.83 4.91
CA ARG A 74 -23.31 4.02 5.36
C ARG A 74 -23.61 5.48 5.67
N LEU A 75 -22.70 6.17 6.35
CA LEU A 75 -22.86 7.60 6.69
C LEU A 75 -22.81 8.47 5.43
N ALA A 76 -21.89 8.22 4.52
CA ALA A 76 -21.77 8.96 3.27
C ALA A 76 -23.01 8.80 2.39
N MET A 77 -23.56 7.60 2.30
CA MET A 77 -24.79 7.34 1.55
C MET A 77 -25.98 8.10 2.15
N LYS A 78 -26.13 8.05 3.47
CA LYS A 78 -27.25 8.69 4.15
C LYS A 78 -27.13 10.22 4.10
N HIS A 79 -26.00 10.79 4.47
CA HIS A 79 -25.85 12.23 4.69
C HIS A 79 -25.33 12.99 3.47
N VAL A 80 -24.42 12.41 2.69
CA VAL A 80 -23.80 13.08 1.53
C VAL A 80 -24.60 12.83 0.26
N ALA A 81 -24.92 11.57 -0.04
CA ALA A 81 -25.70 11.24 -1.22
C ALA A 81 -27.22 11.40 -1.01
N LYS A 82 -27.69 11.56 0.23
CA LYS A 82 -29.11 11.57 0.60
C LYS A 82 -29.88 10.33 0.10
N LEU A 83 -29.20 9.18 0.15
CA LEU A 83 -29.73 7.88 -0.24
C LEU A 83 -29.97 7.02 1.01
N THR A 84 -31.03 6.23 0.99
CA THR A 84 -31.26 5.29 2.10
C THR A 84 -30.36 4.06 1.94
N PRO A 85 -29.77 3.54 3.03
CA PRO A 85 -28.89 2.35 2.96
C PRO A 85 -29.55 1.10 2.38
N LYS A 86 -30.88 1.01 2.40
CA LYS A 86 -31.68 -0.09 1.80
C LYS A 86 -31.67 -0.08 0.27
N LEU A 87 -31.27 1.05 -0.35
CA LEU A 87 -31.28 1.22 -1.80
C LEU A 87 -30.02 0.66 -2.49
N ILE A 88 -29.01 0.32 -1.71
CA ILE A 88 -27.81 -0.31 -2.23
C ILE A 88 -27.65 -1.61 -1.45
N SER A 89 -27.74 -2.74 -2.16
CA SER A 89 -27.56 -4.05 -1.55
C SER A 89 -26.15 -4.19 -0.97
N LYS A 90 -25.91 -5.19 -0.12
CA LYS A 90 -24.56 -5.49 0.42
C LYS A 90 -23.51 -5.65 -0.68
N GLU A 91 -23.95 -6.01 -1.89
CA GLU A 91 -23.08 -6.28 -3.04
C GLU A 91 -22.72 -5.02 -3.86
N ASN A 92 -23.40 -3.89 -3.63
CA ASN A 92 -23.18 -2.62 -4.35
C ASN A 92 -22.91 -1.47 -3.38
N ASN A 93 -21.85 -1.58 -2.62
CA ASN A 93 -21.43 -0.47 -1.82
C ASN A 93 -20.72 0.61 -2.69
N LEU A 94 -20.69 1.88 -2.22
CA LEU A 94 -20.07 2.99 -2.97
C LEU A 94 -18.59 2.74 -3.32
N ILE A 95 -17.92 1.90 -2.57
CA ILE A 95 -16.51 1.58 -2.75
C ILE A 95 -16.32 0.71 -3.99
N GLU A 96 -17.28 -0.16 -4.29
CA GLU A 96 -17.23 -1.06 -5.45
C GLU A 96 -17.61 -0.36 -6.77
N LEU A 97 -18.27 0.80 -6.69
CA LEU A 97 -18.52 1.60 -7.87
C LEU A 97 -17.21 2.13 -8.45
N SER A 98 -16.80 1.61 -9.59
CA SER A 98 -15.60 2.08 -10.29
C SER A 98 -15.66 3.58 -10.55
N ASN A 99 -14.54 4.28 -10.38
CA ASN A 99 -14.43 5.69 -10.76
C ASN A 99 -14.67 5.92 -12.27
N LYS A 100 -14.43 4.89 -13.08
CA LYS A 100 -14.80 4.88 -14.50
C LYS A 100 -16.31 5.00 -14.69
N PHE A 101 -17.10 4.31 -13.88
CA PHE A 101 -18.57 4.42 -13.87
C PHE A 101 -19.04 5.85 -13.58
N LEU A 102 -18.30 6.58 -12.74
CA LEU A 102 -18.62 7.96 -12.34
C LEU A 102 -18.01 9.03 -13.28
N SER A 103 -17.35 8.64 -14.36
CA SER A 103 -16.61 9.58 -15.22
C SER A 103 -17.49 10.49 -16.07
N SER A 104 -18.69 10.04 -16.46
CA SER A 104 -19.66 10.83 -17.23
C SER A 104 -21.10 10.47 -16.89
N LYS A 105 -22.03 11.32 -17.29
CA LYS A 105 -23.49 11.09 -17.17
C LYS A 105 -23.92 9.83 -17.91
N GLU A 106 -23.38 9.64 -19.11
CA GLU A 106 -23.65 8.49 -19.97
C GLU A 106 -23.16 7.20 -19.34
N ALA A 107 -21.94 7.22 -18.76
CA ALA A 107 -21.37 6.07 -18.06
C ALA A 107 -22.21 5.65 -16.84
N VAL A 108 -22.75 6.63 -16.10
CA VAL A 108 -23.65 6.35 -14.96
C VAL A 108 -24.97 5.75 -15.46
N LYS A 109 -25.57 6.30 -16.53
CA LYS A 109 -26.81 5.80 -17.12
C LYS A 109 -26.64 4.35 -17.60
N GLU A 110 -25.63 4.09 -18.43
CA GLU A 110 -25.31 2.74 -18.95
C GLU A 110 -25.05 1.74 -17.82
N GLY A 111 -24.28 2.16 -16.81
CA GLY A 111 -23.97 1.32 -15.67
C GLY A 111 -25.19 0.97 -14.82
N ILE A 112 -26.09 1.92 -14.56
CA ILE A 112 -27.35 1.70 -13.85
C ILE A 112 -28.25 0.74 -14.65
N GLU A 113 -28.38 0.94 -15.95
CA GLU A 113 -29.17 0.07 -16.82
C GLU A 113 -28.62 -1.37 -16.83
N LYS A 114 -27.30 -1.54 -16.91
CA LYS A 114 -26.64 -2.84 -16.87
C LYS A 114 -26.87 -3.56 -15.54
N LEU A 115 -26.64 -2.86 -14.42
CA LEU A 115 -26.80 -3.41 -13.07
C LEU A 115 -28.29 -3.74 -12.75
N SER A 116 -29.23 -2.96 -13.28
CA SER A 116 -30.67 -3.24 -13.14
C SER A 116 -31.09 -4.49 -13.93
N LYS A 117 -30.51 -4.70 -15.13
CA LYS A 117 -30.77 -5.91 -15.93
C LYS A 117 -30.27 -7.19 -15.22
N ASP A 118 -29.14 -7.11 -14.54
CA ASP A 118 -28.56 -8.22 -13.79
C ASP A 118 -29.32 -8.55 -12.47
N LYS A 119 -30.45 -7.87 -12.21
CA LYS A 119 -31.35 -8.03 -11.03
C LYS A 119 -30.64 -7.94 -9.66
N LYS A 120 -29.42 -7.42 -9.64
CA LYS A 120 -28.63 -7.35 -8.41
C LYS A 120 -28.93 -6.13 -7.55
N THR A 121 -29.49 -5.06 -8.14
CA THR A 121 -29.83 -3.84 -7.40
C THR A 121 -30.96 -3.09 -8.08
N ASP A 122 -31.92 -2.64 -7.30
CA ASP A 122 -32.99 -1.75 -7.75
C ASP A 122 -32.57 -0.29 -7.63
N TYR A 123 -32.19 0.32 -8.75
CA TYR A 123 -31.84 1.73 -8.85
C TYR A 123 -33.04 2.66 -9.12
N SER A 124 -34.25 2.13 -9.25
CA SER A 124 -35.46 2.93 -9.54
C SER A 124 -35.66 4.06 -8.53
N LYS A 125 -35.49 3.76 -7.24
CA LYS A 125 -35.62 4.76 -6.17
C LYS A 125 -34.54 5.85 -6.18
N ILE A 126 -33.33 5.54 -6.66
CA ILE A 126 -32.27 6.56 -6.83
C ILE A 126 -32.64 7.51 -7.97
N ILE A 127 -33.13 6.94 -9.07
CA ILE A 127 -33.58 7.69 -10.24
C ILE A 127 -34.73 8.59 -9.84
N GLU A 128 -35.75 8.06 -9.16
CA GLU A 128 -36.90 8.78 -8.66
C GLU A 128 -36.51 9.92 -7.68
N ASN A 129 -35.68 9.63 -6.67
CA ASN A 129 -35.18 10.61 -5.70
C ASN A 129 -34.35 11.76 -6.32
N CYS A 130 -33.84 11.55 -7.53
CA CYS A 130 -33.11 12.56 -8.28
C CYS A 130 -33.97 13.19 -9.41
N GLY A 131 -35.22 12.81 -9.55
CA GLY A 131 -36.15 13.32 -10.60
C GLY A 131 -35.69 12.91 -12.01
N GLY A 132 -35.07 11.73 -12.17
CA GLY A 132 -34.56 11.25 -13.45
C GLY A 132 -33.27 11.93 -13.93
N ASP A 133 -32.69 12.83 -13.17
CA ASP A 133 -31.47 13.56 -13.55
C ASP A 133 -30.21 12.75 -13.21
N TYR A 134 -29.65 12.09 -14.22
CA TYR A 134 -28.44 11.27 -14.08
C TYR A 134 -27.17 12.08 -13.72
N GLU A 135 -27.11 13.38 -14.07
CA GLU A 135 -25.98 14.21 -13.63
C GLU A 135 -26.05 14.48 -12.13
N LYS A 136 -27.23 14.71 -11.59
CA LYS A 136 -27.46 14.85 -10.15
C LYS A 136 -27.16 13.57 -9.40
N ILE A 137 -27.50 12.40 -9.98
CA ILE A 137 -27.15 11.09 -9.44
C ILE A 137 -25.62 10.95 -9.40
N ARG A 138 -24.95 11.22 -10.51
CA ARG A 138 -23.48 11.16 -10.64
C ARG A 138 -22.79 12.01 -9.58
N GLN A 139 -23.17 13.28 -9.44
CA GLN A 139 -22.58 14.20 -8.47
C GLN A 139 -22.77 13.73 -7.03
N ARG A 140 -23.95 13.21 -6.67
CA ARG A 140 -24.20 12.65 -5.34
C ARG A 140 -23.31 11.44 -5.06
N LEU A 141 -23.19 10.52 -6.02
CA LEU A 141 -22.36 9.33 -5.89
C LEU A 141 -20.87 9.67 -5.82
N ILE A 142 -20.36 10.61 -6.64
CA ILE A 142 -18.99 11.11 -6.56
C ILE A 142 -18.73 11.71 -5.17
N ASN A 143 -19.61 12.58 -4.70
CA ASN A 143 -19.44 13.25 -3.42
C ASN A 143 -19.41 12.24 -2.27
N ALA A 144 -20.29 11.25 -2.28
CA ALA A 144 -20.33 10.23 -1.25
C ALA A 144 -19.10 9.32 -1.29
N LYS A 145 -18.76 8.79 -2.48
CA LYS A 145 -17.59 7.92 -2.64
C LYS A 145 -16.29 8.62 -2.28
N MET A 146 -16.09 9.86 -2.75
CA MET A 146 -14.86 10.61 -2.44
C MET A 146 -14.78 11.00 -0.97
N SER A 147 -15.91 11.18 -0.28
CA SER A 147 -15.89 11.39 1.18
C SER A 147 -15.45 10.15 1.94
N VAL A 148 -15.91 8.96 1.53
CA VAL A 148 -15.44 7.67 2.11
C VAL A 148 -13.96 7.47 1.85
N LEU A 149 -13.52 7.64 0.60
CA LEU A 149 -12.11 7.50 0.21
C LEU A 149 -11.20 8.48 0.96
N SER A 150 -11.63 9.76 1.07
CA SER A 150 -10.84 10.78 1.77
C SER A 150 -10.71 10.45 3.26
N PHE A 151 -11.79 10.03 3.90
CA PHE A 151 -11.75 9.67 5.32
C PHE A 151 -10.83 8.47 5.56
N ASP A 152 -11.04 7.38 4.84
CA ASP A 152 -10.25 6.15 5.00
C ASP A 152 -8.77 6.39 4.70
N PHE A 153 -8.49 7.06 3.58
CA PHE A 153 -7.14 7.38 3.15
C PHE A 153 -6.40 8.26 4.17
N LEU A 154 -7.03 9.35 4.63
CA LEU A 154 -6.44 10.26 5.62
C LEU A 154 -6.28 9.59 6.98
N PHE A 155 -7.32 8.92 7.48
CA PHE A 155 -7.27 8.26 8.79
C PHE A 155 -6.18 7.20 8.84
N THR A 156 -6.14 6.31 7.84
CA THR A 156 -5.12 5.26 7.75
C THR A 156 -3.72 5.83 7.59
N SER A 157 -3.54 6.81 6.69
CA SER A 157 -2.24 7.45 6.46
C SER A 157 -1.71 8.19 7.68
N MET A 158 -2.56 8.96 8.36
CA MET A 158 -2.17 9.70 9.58
C MET A 158 -1.79 8.74 10.71
N THR A 159 -2.58 7.68 10.90
CA THR A 159 -2.31 6.69 11.94
C THR A 159 -1.00 5.95 11.65
N LEU A 160 -0.80 5.49 10.42
CA LEU A 160 0.46 4.85 10.02
C LEU A 160 1.66 5.80 10.13
N GLY A 161 1.52 7.04 9.69
CA GLY A 161 2.57 8.07 9.79
C GLY A 161 2.95 8.43 11.22
N SER A 162 2.01 8.31 12.18
CA SER A 162 2.26 8.59 13.60
C SER A 162 2.99 7.46 14.35
N ILE A 163 3.08 6.26 13.79
CA ILE A 163 3.66 5.07 14.46
C ILE A 163 5.07 5.33 14.97
N GLY A 164 5.91 5.98 14.16
CA GLY A 164 7.28 6.30 14.53
C GLY A 164 7.36 7.20 15.76
N PHE A 165 6.54 8.25 15.80
CA PHE A 165 6.48 9.17 16.96
C PHE A 165 5.95 8.49 18.22
N ILE A 166 4.88 7.72 18.11
CA ILE A 166 4.32 6.95 19.23
C ILE A 166 5.37 5.97 19.77
N ASN A 167 6.05 5.27 18.90
CA ASN A 167 7.08 4.31 19.26
C ASN A 167 8.25 4.96 20.02
N ARG A 168 8.71 6.13 19.54
CA ARG A 168 9.73 6.95 20.21
C ARG A 168 9.29 7.34 21.63
N LEU A 169 8.07 7.87 21.78
CA LEU A 169 7.54 8.27 23.10
C LEU A 169 7.48 7.09 24.08
N ILE A 170 6.98 5.93 23.65
CA ILE A 170 6.90 4.73 24.48
C ILE A 170 8.30 4.25 24.88
N THR A 171 9.25 4.23 23.95
CA THR A 171 10.62 3.77 24.26
C THR A 171 11.30 4.72 25.23
N ARG A 172 11.21 6.05 25.01
CA ARG A 172 11.73 7.05 25.94
C ARG A 172 11.14 6.89 27.34
N LYS A 173 9.82 6.70 27.44
CA LYS A 173 9.16 6.49 28.77
C LYS A 173 9.63 5.21 29.46
N LYS A 174 9.91 4.13 28.71
CA LYS A 174 10.31 2.83 29.28
C LYS A 174 11.81 2.72 29.59
N THR A 175 12.67 3.37 28.81
CA THR A 175 14.13 3.21 28.92
C THR A 175 14.84 4.43 29.49
N GLY A 176 14.16 5.59 29.60
CA GLY A 176 14.77 6.86 29.95
C GLY A 176 15.76 7.39 28.92
N ARG A 177 15.80 6.81 27.71
CA ARG A 177 16.72 7.17 26.61
C ARG A 177 15.98 7.72 25.41
N ASP A 178 16.44 8.83 24.84
CA ASP A 178 15.89 9.43 23.62
C ASP A 178 16.91 9.30 22.48
N GLY A 179 17.12 8.08 22.01
CA GLY A 179 18.04 7.78 20.92
C GLY A 179 17.59 6.56 20.13
N PHE A 180 18.32 6.25 19.07
CA PHE A 180 18.02 5.10 18.22
C PHE A 180 18.24 3.79 18.99
N SER A 181 17.18 3.01 19.17
CA SER A 181 17.20 1.82 20.02
C SER A 181 18.18 0.73 19.56
N ALA A 182 18.51 0.67 18.26
CA ALA A 182 19.50 -0.27 17.73
C ALA A 182 20.92 -0.01 18.27
N GLU A 183 21.21 1.22 18.74
CA GLU A 183 22.53 1.62 19.24
C GLU A 183 22.70 1.39 20.76
N PHE A 184 21.64 1.02 21.48
CA PHE A 184 21.64 0.97 22.95
C PHE A 184 22.68 0.01 23.58
N ASN A 185 23.12 -0.98 22.84
CA ASN A 185 24.18 -1.91 23.27
C ASN A 185 25.54 -1.60 22.64
N MET A 186 25.66 -0.54 21.83
CA MET A 186 26.87 -0.22 21.06
C MET A 186 27.56 1.04 21.57
N ALA A 187 26.83 1.92 22.27
CA ALA A 187 27.36 3.18 22.78
C ALA A 187 26.76 3.52 24.15
N ASP A 188 27.45 4.36 24.91
CA ASP A 188 26.99 4.89 26.18
C ASP A 188 25.76 5.80 26.01
N LYS A 189 24.99 5.95 27.08
CA LYS A 189 23.78 6.75 27.10
C LYS A 189 24.04 8.19 26.62
N ASP A 190 25.08 8.83 27.15
CA ASP A 190 25.41 10.23 26.85
C ASP A 190 25.80 10.42 25.37
N ALA A 191 26.58 9.49 24.79
CA ALA A 191 26.92 9.52 23.38
C ALA A 191 25.69 9.37 22.48
N ILE A 192 24.74 8.49 22.82
CA ILE A 192 23.49 8.30 22.10
C ILE A 192 22.62 9.56 22.15
N GLU A 193 22.48 10.16 23.35
CA GLU A 193 21.70 11.40 23.54
C GLU A 193 22.31 12.59 22.82
N GLN A 194 23.62 12.77 22.84
CA GLN A 194 24.31 13.80 22.06
C GLN A 194 24.08 13.67 20.56
N ARG A 195 24.08 12.45 20.00
CA ARG A 195 23.78 12.20 18.58
C ARG A 195 22.35 12.58 18.26
N ALA A 196 21.40 12.26 19.14
CA ALA A 196 20.00 12.62 18.98
C ALA A 196 19.80 14.14 19.04
N GLU A 197 20.48 14.84 19.97
CA GLU A 197 20.39 16.29 20.10
C GLU A 197 20.98 17.05 18.91
N LYS A 198 22.18 16.64 18.43
CA LYS A 198 22.75 17.19 17.19
C LYS A 198 21.78 17.06 16.01
N TYR A 199 21.07 15.94 15.90
CA TYR A 199 20.12 15.68 14.81
C TYR A 199 18.81 16.47 14.97
N LYS A 200 18.38 16.76 16.19
CA LYS A 200 17.21 17.58 16.49
C LYS A 200 17.30 18.98 15.88
N LYS A 201 18.51 19.54 15.78
CA LYS A 201 18.74 20.84 15.10
C LYS A 201 18.29 20.84 13.62
N THR A 202 18.24 19.69 12.97
CA THR A 202 17.77 19.56 11.58
C THR A 202 16.27 19.26 11.46
N GLU A 203 15.55 19.15 12.59
CA GLU A 203 14.13 18.75 12.64
C GLU A 203 13.25 19.73 11.85
N LYS A 204 13.40 21.03 12.08
CA LYS A 204 12.63 22.07 11.37
C LYS A 204 12.81 22.01 9.84
N LEU A 205 14.02 21.74 9.36
CA LEU A 205 14.29 21.63 7.92
C LEU A 205 13.60 20.39 7.33
N ARG A 206 13.64 19.27 8.04
CA ARG A 206 12.98 18.04 7.62
C ARG A 206 11.45 18.21 7.57
N GLU A 207 10.89 18.83 8.60
CA GLU A 207 9.46 19.16 8.63
C GLU A 207 9.06 20.07 7.47
N ALA A 208 9.84 21.10 7.18
CA ALA A 208 9.59 22.02 6.07
C ALA A 208 9.57 21.33 4.70
N ILE A 209 10.34 20.25 4.52
CA ILE A 209 10.39 19.49 3.26
C ILE A 209 9.26 18.45 3.21
N PHE A 210 9.08 17.68 4.28
CA PHE A 210 8.23 16.49 4.26
C PHE A 210 6.76 16.79 4.55
N ILE A 211 6.44 17.78 5.39
CA ILE A 211 5.04 18.11 5.69
C ILE A 211 4.27 18.55 4.43
N PRO A 212 4.78 19.44 3.56
CA PRO A 212 4.13 19.76 2.30
C PRO A 212 3.91 18.53 1.38
N ALA A 213 4.89 17.61 1.33
CA ALA A 213 4.76 16.38 0.55
C ALA A 213 3.64 15.49 1.07
N VAL A 214 3.53 15.33 2.39
CA VAL A 214 2.43 14.60 3.04
C VAL A 214 1.09 15.25 2.73
N ILE A 215 0.99 16.56 2.85
CA ILE A 215 -0.25 17.30 2.55
C ILE A 215 -0.66 17.09 1.09
N LEU A 216 0.29 17.23 0.15
CA LEU A 216 0.02 17.03 -1.27
C LEU A 216 -0.49 15.62 -1.57
N LEU A 217 0.16 14.59 -1.02
CA LEU A 217 -0.27 13.21 -1.17
C LEU A 217 -1.67 12.98 -0.53
N ALA A 218 -1.90 13.54 0.65
CA ALA A 218 -3.17 13.41 1.38
C ALA A 218 -4.33 14.09 0.65
N MET A 219 -4.06 15.10 -0.17
CA MET A 219 -5.07 15.78 -0.98
C MET A 219 -5.52 15.00 -2.22
N ALA A 220 -4.89 13.88 -2.56
CA ALA A 220 -5.18 13.14 -3.78
C ALA A 220 -6.67 12.78 -3.97
N PRO A 221 -7.43 12.28 -2.96
CA PRO A 221 -8.86 12.02 -3.13
C PRO A 221 -9.67 13.28 -3.41
N LEU A 222 -9.29 14.43 -2.82
CA LEU A 222 -9.96 15.72 -3.05
C LEU A 222 -9.69 16.24 -4.47
N LEU A 223 -8.47 16.11 -4.96
CA LEU A 223 -8.10 16.44 -6.34
C LEU A 223 -8.84 15.57 -7.33
N LEU A 224 -8.97 14.26 -7.05
CA LEU A 224 -9.76 13.34 -7.85
C LEU A 224 -11.25 13.76 -7.90
N ARG A 225 -11.86 14.10 -6.75
CA ARG A 225 -13.22 14.62 -6.69
C ARG A 225 -13.41 15.87 -7.56
N LYS A 226 -12.49 16.82 -7.45
CA LYS A 226 -12.52 18.05 -8.24
C LYS A 226 -12.39 17.74 -9.74
N GLY A 227 -11.48 16.86 -10.12
CA GLY A 227 -11.26 16.50 -11.52
C GLY A 227 -12.41 15.70 -12.14
N LEU A 228 -13.06 14.82 -11.39
CA LEU A 228 -14.25 14.10 -11.86
C LEU A 228 -15.42 15.04 -12.16
N ASN A 229 -15.55 16.16 -11.43
CA ASN A 229 -16.62 17.14 -11.59
C ASN A 229 -16.29 18.28 -12.56
N ALA A 230 -15.03 18.41 -12.99
CA ALA A 230 -14.57 19.49 -13.88
C ALA A 230 -14.66 19.09 -15.35
N THR A 231 -14.46 20.09 -16.22
CA THR A 231 -14.33 19.97 -17.68
C THR A 231 -12.98 20.50 -18.13
N GLY A 232 -12.52 20.10 -19.33
CA GLY A 232 -11.28 20.54 -19.94
C GLY A 232 -10.11 19.57 -19.77
N LYS A 233 -8.98 19.88 -20.42
CA LYS A 233 -7.81 18.98 -20.57
C LYS A 233 -7.29 18.39 -19.25
N THR A 234 -7.22 19.18 -18.17
CA THR A 234 -6.79 18.70 -16.85
C THR A 234 -7.79 17.72 -16.25
N ALA A 235 -9.09 17.98 -16.42
CA ALA A 235 -10.13 17.08 -15.96
C ALA A 235 -10.10 15.75 -16.74
N ASP A 236 -9.89 15.79 -18.05
CA ASP A 236 -9.78 14.60 -18.89
C ASP A 236 -8.56 13.75 -18.50
N PHE A 237 -7.44 14.39 -18.16
CA PHE A 237 -6.28 13.70 -17.62
C PHE A 237 -6.61 13.01 -16.29
N ILE A 238 -7.26 13.71 -15.35
CA ILE A 238 -7.65 13.13 -14.05
C ILE A 238 -8.65 11.97 -14.27
N LYS A 239 -9.66 12.14 -15.13
CA LYS A 239 -10.63 11.10 -15.47
C LYS A 239 -9.97 9.86 -16.06
N LYS A 240 -8.96 10.03 -16.92
CA LYS A 240 -8.18 8.93 -17.51
C LYS A 240 -7.47 8.08 -16.47
N TYR A 241 -7.00 8.69 -15.38
CA TYR A 241 -6.30 7.99 -14.29
C TYR A 241 -7.18 7.69 -13.08
N ALA A 242 -8.44 8.14 -13.09
CA ALA A 242 -9.36 7.96 -11.97
C ALA A 242 -9.57 6.48 -11.61
N ASP A 243 -9.58 5.59 -12.62
CA ASP A 243 -9.73 4.15 -12.40
C ASP A 243 -8.51 3.51 -11.71
N LYS A 244 -7.34 4.15 -11.76
CA LYS A 244 -6.15 3.68 -11.04
C LYS A 244 -6.18 4.04 -9.54
N PHE A 245 -6.92 5.10 -9.19
CA PHE A 245 -7.12 5.53 -7.81
C PHE A 245 -8.48 5.04 -7.31
N ASP A 246 -8.60 3.76 -7.08
CA ASP A 246 -9.87 3.10 -6.73
C ASP A 246 -9.64 1.94 -5.75
N TYR A 247 -10.72 1.30 -5.32
CA TYR A 247 -10.70 0.05 -4.56
C TYR A 247 -11.02 -1.14 -5.46
N ASN A 248 -10.53 -2.31 -5.05
CA ASN A 248 -10.92 -3.60 -5.59
C ASN A 248 -11.58 -4.43 -4.48
N ASP A 249 -12.58 -5.24 -4.82
CA ASP A 249 -13.21 -6.19 -3.90
C ASP A 249 -13.64 -5.57 -2.54
N GLY A 250 -14.25 -4.42 -2.60
CA GLY A 250 -14.94 -3.76 -1.49
C GLY A 250 -14.06 -3.07 -0.47
N VAL A 251 -12.93 -3.62 -0.06
CA VAL A 251 -12.09 -3.08 1.01
C VAL A 251 -10.63 -2.88 0.62
N PHE A 252 -10.21 -3.36 -0.54
CA PHE A 252 -8.81 -3.34 -0.94
C PHE A 252 -8.52 -2.20 -1.93
N MET A 253 -7.64 -1.28 -1.53
CA MET A 253 -7.16 -0.24 -2.43
C MET A 253 -6.40 -0.82 -3.61
N LYS A 254 -6.56 -0.20 -4.79
CA LYS A 254 -5.67 -0.44 -5.94
C LYS A 254 -4.24 0.01 -5.63
N ARG A 255 -3.28 -0.40 -6.46
CA ARG A 255 -1.83 -0.13 -6.24
C ARG A 255 -1.50 1.35 -6.05
N LEU A 256 -2.14 2.27 -6.78
CA LEU A 256 -1.80 3.70 -6.72
C LEU A 256 -2.19 4.35 -5.39
N PRO A 257 -3.45 4.29 -4.90
CA PRO A 257 -3.79 4.87 -3.60
C PRO A 257 -3.04 4.18 -2.47
N PHE A 258 -2.77 2.88 -2.58
CA PHE A 258 -1.98 2.14 -1.59
C PHE A 258 -0.52 2.63 -1.54
N LEU A 259 0.13 2.85 -2.69
CA LEU A 259 1.47 3.45 -2.75
C LEU A 259 1.50 4.82 -2.10
N MET A 260 0.54 5.69 -2.41
CA MET A 260 0.48 7.04 -1.84
C MET A 260 0.29 7.00 -0.32
N MET A 261 -0.55 6.10 0.17
CA MET A 261 -0.78 5.89 1.60
C MET A 261 0.49 5.40 2.31
N THR A 262 1.18 4.42 1.73
CA THR A 262 2.43 3.90 2.31
C THR A 262 3.55 4.93 2.26
N LEU A 263 3.65 5.76 1.22
CA LEU A 263 4.61 6.87 1.18
C LEU A 263 4.37 7.89 2.30
N ILE A 264 3.12 8.22 2.63
CA ILE A 264 2.81 9.09 3.77
C ILE A 264 3.29 8.45 5.07
N ALA A 265 3.04 7.15 5.25
CA ALA A 265 3.51 6.40 6.40
C ALA A 265 5.05 6.39 6.50
N ASP A 266 5.72 6.15 5.39
CA ASP A 266 7.19 6.12 5.30
C ASP A 266 7.80 7.47 5.65
N ILE A 267 7.22 8.57 5.13
CA ILE A 267 7.63 9.93 5.48
C ILE A 267 7.46 10.19 6.99
N GLY A 268 6.34 9.77 7.58
CA GLY A 268 6.13 9.88 9.03
C GLY A 268 7.19 9.14 9.85
N ILE A 269 7.59 7.95 9.41
CA ILE A 269 8.67 7.17 10.04
C ILE A 269 10.02 7.89 9.90
N LEU A 270 10.32 8.45 8.74
CA LEU A 270 11.56 9.21 8.52
C LEU A 270 11.61 10.49 9.38
N LEU A 271 10.50 11.21 9.49
CA LEU A 271 10.38 12.40 10.33
C LEU A 271 10.58 12.10 11.82
N SER A 272 10.09 10.94 12.29
CA SER A 272 10.22 10.50 13.69
C SER A 272 11.60 9.97 14.04
N SER A 273 12.51 9.82 13.10
CA SER A 273 13.86 9.28 13.32
C SER A 273 14.69 10.20 14.23
N ARG A 274 15.42 9.59 15.17
CA ARG A 274 16.12 10.27 16.28
C ARG A 274 17.54 10.70 15.95
N ASN A 275 18.17 10.07 14.96
CA ASN A 275 19.49 10.45 14.49
C ASN A 275 19.69 10.07 13.01
N LYS A 276 20.85 10.48 12.44
CA LYS A 276 21.17 10.26 11.01
C LYS A 276 21.25 8.77 10.64
N THR A 277 21.73 7.94 11.55
CA THR A 277 21.84 6.49 11.33
C THR A 277 20.47 5.84 11.25
N GLU A 278 19.54 6.25 12.13
CA GLU A 278 18.14 5.78 12.08
C GLU A 278 17.43 6.24 10.79
N VAL A 279 17.69 7.47 10.31
CA VAL A 279 17.15 7.91 9.02
C VAL A 279 17.65 7.04 7.89
N LYS A 280 18.95 6.73 7.84
CA LYS A 280 19.52 5.83 6.82
C LYS A 280 18.90 4.42 6.92
N ASP A 281 18.81 3.86 8.14
CA ASP A 281 18.18 2.56 8.36
C ASP A 281 16.74 2.54 7.86
N ASN A 282 15.93 3.50 8.28
CA ASN A 282 14.55 3.61 7.84
C ASN A 282 14.44 3.85 6.33
N ALA A 283 15.21 4.79 5.76
CA ALA A 283 15.16 5.11 4.34
C ALA A 283 15.47 3.87 3.46
N VAL A 284 16.53 3.13 3.81
CA VAL A 284 16.89 1.91 3.05
C VAL A 284 15.81 0.84 3.18
N ARG A 285 15.31 0.56 4.39
CA ARG A 285 14.27 -0.45 4.60
C ARG A 285 12.98 -0.10 3.87
N LEU A 286 12.51 1.14 4.02
CA LEU A 286 11.26 1.61 3.43
C LEU A 286 11.37 1.64 1.90
N SER A 287 12.44 2.23 1.36
CA SER A 287 12.66 2.25 -0.09
C SER A 287 12.79 0.84 -0.69
N ALA A 288 13.46 -0.06 0.00
CA ALA A 288 13.59 -1.44 -0.44
C ALA A 288 12.24 -2.19 -0.35
N SER A 289 11.43 -1.95 0.70
CA SER A 289 10.09 -2.52 0.79
C SER A 289 9.19 -2.03 -0.35
N GLN A 290 9.21 -0.73 -0.65
CA GLN A 290 8.45 -0.17 -1.77
C GLN A 290 8.94 -0.73 -3.12
N ALA A 291 10.25 -0.77 -3.34
CA ALA A 291 10.83 -1.31 -4.56
C ALA A 291 10.53 -2.81 -4.73
N ALA A 292 10.62 -3.60 -3.66
CA ALA A 292 10.29 -5.02 -3.69
C ALA A 292 8.81 -5.25 -4.02
N PHE A 293 7.91 -4.51 -3.37
CA PHE A 293 6.49 -4.69 -3.54
C PHE A 293 5.95 -4.15 -4.86
N PHE A 294 6.36 -2.92 -5.26
CA PHE A 294 5.84 -2.29 -6.47
C PHE A 294 6.64 -2.62 -7.74
N GLY A 295 7.90 -3.00 -7.59
CA GLY A 295 8.82 -3.30 -8.69
C GLY A 295 9.28 -4.76 -8.76
N GLY A 296 9.35 -5.46 -7.63
CA GLY A 296 9.87 -6.84 -7.56
C GLY A 296 9.04 -7.81 -8.40
N ASP A 297 7.72 -7.73 -8.36
CA ASP A 297 6.85 -8.53 -9.20
C ASP A 297 7.11 -8.29 -10.69
N ILE A 298 7.38 -7.04 -11.05
CA ILE A 298 7.62 -6.68 -12.46
C ILE A 298 8.98 -7.18 -12.92
N VAL A 299 10.03 -6.98 -12.11
CA VAL A 299 11.40 -7.30 -12.54
C VAL A 299 11.70 -8.79 -12.35
N ILE A 300 11.59 -9.27 -11.12
CA ILE A 300 11.94 -10.67 -10.77
C ILE A 300 10.91 -11.62 -11.38
N GLY A 301 9.63 -11.31 -11.22
CA GLY A 301 8.54 -12.12 -11.75
C GLY A 301 8.60 -12.28 -13.26
N SER A 302 8.76 -11.18 -14.01
CA SER A 302 8.87 -11.24 -15.47
C SER A 302 10.14 -11.96 -15.93
N ALA A 303 11.27 -11.82 -15.22
CA ALA A 303 12.48 -12.57 -15.52
C ALA A 303 12.28 -14.09 -15.32
N LEU A 304 11.65 -14.48 -14.20
CA LEU A 304 11.31 -15.89 -13.93
C LEU A 304 10.32 -16.43 -14.97
N ALA A 305 9.33 -15.66 -15.35
CA ALA A 305 8.37 -16.05 -16.39
C ALA A 305 9.05 -16.20 -17.76
N ALA A 306 9.98 -15.31 -18.13
CA ALA A 306 10.73 -15.40 -19.37
C ALA A 306 11.60 -16.67 -19.44
N ILE A 307 12.26 -17.01 -18.33
CA ILE A 307 13.03 -18.24 -18.19
C ILE A 307 12.10 -19.46 -18.31
N SER A 308 10.96 -19.43 -17.64
CA SER A 308 9.98 -20.50 -17.67
C SER A 308 9.39 -20.71 -19.08
N ASP A 309 9.05 -19.64 -19.78
CA ASP A 309 8.55 -19.72 -21.16
C ASP A 309 9.55 -20.40 -22.10
N LYS A 310 10.85 -20.16 -21.88
CA LYS A 310 11.94 -20.82 -22.66
C LYS A 310 12.09 -22.32 -22.32
N ILE A 311 12.11 -22.66 -21.03
CA ILE A 311 12.43 -24.02 -20.55
C ILE A 311 11.20 -24.95 -20.71
N PHE A 312 10.04 -24.47 -20.28
CA PHE A 312 8.81 -25.28 -20.19
C PHE A 312 7.86 -25.07 -21.35
N LYS A 313 8.21 -24.21 -22.33
CA LYS A 313 7.35 -23.84 -23.48
C LYS A 313 5.98 -23.37 -23.00
N THR A 314 5.95 -22.48 -22.03
CA THR A 314 4.75 -21.83 -21.49
C THR A 314 4.53 -20.46 -22.15
N GLU A 315 3.35 -19.86 -21.93
CA GLU A 315 3.01 -18.52 -22.43
C GLU A 315 2.58 -17.61 -21.27
N LEU A 316 3.49 -17.42 -20.30
CA LEU A 316 3.21 -16.66 -19.07
C LEU A 316 3.27 -15.14 -19.28
N LEU A 317 4.12 -14.69 -20.21
CA LEU A 317 4.27 -13.26 -20.49
C LEU A 317 3.16 -12.74 -21.40
N ASP A 318 2.62 -11.55 -21.08
CA ASP A 318 1.67 -10.84 -21.95
C ASP A 318 2.42 -9.98 -22.99
N LYS A 319 2.80 -10.59 -24.09
CA LYS A 319 3.50 -9.93 -25.20
C LYS A 319 2.64 -8.92 -25.95
N ASN A 320 1.31 -8.96 -25.77
CA ASN A 320 0.35 -8.06 -26.44
C ASN A 320 0.11 -6.77 -25.67
N CYS A 321 0.67 -6.64 -24.45
CA CYS A 321 0.54 -5.44 -23.61
C CYS A 321 1.47 -4.31 -24.07
N SER A 322 1.40 -3.91 -25.36
CA SER A 322 2.34 -2.97 -25.99
C SER A 322 2.08 -1.48 -25.72
N LYS A 323 1.11 -1.13 -24.85
CA LYS A 323 0.66 0.27 -24.64
C LYS A 323 1.71 1.21 -24.03
N ASN A 324 2.70 0.67 -23.28
CA ASN A 324 3.75 1.44 -22.63
C ASN A 324 5.13 0.93 -23.04
N TRP A 325 6.10 1.84 -23.19
CA TRP A 325 7.49 1.47 -23.51
C TRP A 325 8.12 0.52 -22.48
N ILE A 326 7.76 0.66 -21.20
CA ILE A 326 8.22 -0.25 -20.11
C ILE A 326 7.74 -1.67 -20.37
N ASN A 327 6.47 -1.86 -20.75
CA ASN A 327 5.90 -3.18 -21.03
C ASN A 327 6.48 -3.84 -22.29
N ARG A 328 7.11 -3.06 -23.17
CA ARG A 328 7.84 -3.63 -24.32
C ARG A 328 9.19 -4.24 -23.88
N ILE A 329 9.85 -3.61 -22.89
CA ILE A 329 11.14 -4.09 -22.36
C ILE A 329 10.91 -5.21 -21.35
N ILE A 330 9.92 -5.03 -20.47
CA ILE A 330 9.58 -5.96 -19.39
C ILE A 330 8.08 -6.30 -19.55
N PRO A 331 7.73 -7.31 -20.34
CA PRO A 331 6.35 -7.72 -20.50
C PRO A 331 5.76 -8.19 -19.15
N PRO A 332 4.55 -7.76 -18.80
CA PRO A 332 3.91 -8.21 -17.56
C PRO A 332 3.55 -9.69 -17.61
N ILE A 333 3.51 -10.33 -16.47
CA ILE A 333 3.02 -11.70 -16.34
C ILE A 333 1.50 -11.70 -16.46
N LYS A 334 0.95 -12.68 -17.17
CA LYS A 334 -0.50 -12.92 -17.19
C LYS A 334 -0.97 -13.33 -15.80
N PRO A 335 -2.06 -12.77 -15.26
CA PRO A 335 -2.59 -13.16 -13.96
C PRO A 335 -2.88 -14.66 -13.89
N VAL A 336 -2.52 -15.31 -12.77
CA VAL A 336 -2.70 -16.78 -12.57
C VAL A 336 -4.13 -17.23 -12.85
N ARG A 337 -5.12 -16.39 -12.52
CA ARG A 337 -6.55 -16.71 -12.77
C ARG A 337 -6.90 -16.84 -14.26
N THR A 338 -6.17 -16.15 -15.15
CA THR A 338 -6.43 -16.17 -16.59
C THR A 338 -5.78 -17.35 -17.31
N LEU A 339 -4.85 -18.02 -16.64
CA LEU A 339 -4.10 -19.16 -17.17
C LEU A 339 -4.86 -20.48 -16.93
N LYS A 340 -4.53 -21.51 -17.70
CA LYS A 340 -5.12 -22.83 -17.65
C LYS A 340 -4.04 -23.92 -17.56
N GLY A 341 -4.42 -25.09 -17.06
CA GLY A 341 -3.60 -26.29 -17.07
C GLY A 341 -2.20 -26.10 -16.49
N LYS A 342 -1.18 -26.51 -17.24
CA LYS A 342 0.24 -26.45 -16.87
C LYS A 342 0.72 -25.03 -16.59
N ASP A 343 0.35 -24.06 -17.43
CA ASP A 343 0.77 -22.67 -17.31
C ASP A 343 0.29 -22.06 -16.00
N LYS A 344 -0.94 -22.37 -15.59
CA LYS A 344 -1.48 -21.92 -14.32
C LYS A 344 -0.72 -22.46 -13.11
N ALA A 345 -0.35 -23.74 -13.15
CA ALA A 345 0.42 -24.36 -12.07
C ALA A 345 1.85 -23.77 -11.97
N ILE A 346 2.50 -23.58 -13.12
CA ILE A 346 3.85 -22.99 -13.18
C ILE A 346 3.81 -21.54 -12.71
N ALA A 347 2.87 -20.73 -13.18
CA ALA A 347 2.74 -19.34 -12.75
C ALA A 347 2.51 -19.22 -11.23
N ALA A 348 1.69 -20.09 -10.64
CA ALA A 348 1.49 -20.15 -9.20
C ALA A 348 2.79 -20.53 -8.47
N GLY A 349 3.57 -21.48 -8.98
CA GLY A 349 4.88 -21.82 -8.44
C GLY A 349 5.87 -20.65 -8.50
N LEU A 350 5.93 -19.94 -9.63
CA LEU A 350 6.79 -18.77 -9.81
C LEU A 350 6.41 -17.61 -8.87
N PHE A 351 5.12 -17.43 -8.59
CA PHE A 351 4.68 -16.46 -7.58
C PHE A 351 5.34 -16.73 -6.21
N TRP A 352 5.33 -17.98 -5.75
CA TRP A 352 5.93 -18.34 -4.46
C TRP A 352 7.47 -18.27 -4.47
N ILE A 353 8.10 -18.61 -5.60
CA ILE A 353 9.56 -18.43 -5.78
C ILE A 353 9.92 -16.95 -5.71
N ASN A 354 9.16 -16.08 -6.38
CA ASN A 354 9.35 -14.63 -6.32
C ASN A 354 9.19 -14.10 -4.89
N MET A 355 8.15 -14.54 -4.18
CA MET A 355 7.94 -14.17 -2.77
C MET A 355 9.09 -14.63 -1.88
N GLY A 356 9.61 -15.87 -2.10
CA GLY A 356 10.78 -16.37 -1.38
C GLY A 356 12.05 -15.57 -1.66
N ALA A 357 12.27 -15.15 -2.91
CA ALA A 357 13.41 -14.29 -3.27
C ALA A 357 13.31 -12.92 -2.59
N LEU A 358 12.14 -12.29 -2.64
CA LEU A 358 11.88 -11.00 -1.98
C LEU A 358 12.03 -11.12 -0.45
N PHE A 359 11.52 -12.19 0.15
CA PHE A 359 11.74 -12.49 1.58
C PHE A 359 13.22 -12.58 1.93
N THR A 360 14.01 -13.29 1.13
CA THR A 360 15.46 -13.45 1.38
C THR A 360 16.18 -12.11 1.32
N ILE A 361 15.89 -11.30 0.31
CA ILE A 361 16.49 -9.97 0.14
C ILE A 361 16.10 -9.05 1.30
N MET A 362 14.78 -8.93 1.55
CA MET A 362 14.23 -7.96 2.48
C MET A 362 14.36 -8.38 3.95
N GLY A 363 14.15 -9.67 4.24
CA GLY A 363 14.13 -10.17 5.61
C GLY A 363 15.52 -10.55 6.15
N VAL A 364 16.46 -10.89 5.27
CA VAL A 364 17.79 -11.34 5.67
C VAL A 364 18.90 -10.43 5.14
N GLY A 365 18.93 -10.18 3.83
CA GLY A 365 19.99 -9.43 3.18
C GLY A 365 20.09 -7.99 3.68
N ILE A 366 19.01 -7.25 3.59
CA ILE A 366 18.95 -5.84 4.00
C ILE A 366 19.18 -5.67 5.50
N PRO A 367 18.53 -6.41 6.43
CA PRO A 367 18.85 -6.30 7.86
C PRO A 367 20.32 -6.54 8.20
N LYS A 368 20.94 -7.56 7.63
CA LYS A 368 22.38 -7.82 7.85
C LYS A 368 23.27 -6.69 7.35
N MET A 369 22.97 -6.13 6.18
CA MET A 369 23.68 -4.99 5.63
C MET A 369 23.54 -3.76 6.54
N LEU A 370 22.33 -3.46 6.98
CA LEU A 370 22.04 -2.31 7.82
C LEU A 370 22.67 -2.44 9.21
N ASN A 371 22.67 -3.63 9.82
CA ASN A 371 23.35 -3.86 11.09
C ASN A 371 24.85 -3.58 11.00
N LYS A 372 25.51 -3.98 9.89
CA LYS A 372 26.91 -3.60 9.64
C LYS A 372 27.10 -2.10 9.48
N MET A 373 26.17 -1.44 8.78
CA MET A 373 26.20 0.03 8.59
C MET A 373 26.04 0.76 9.92
N ILE A 374 25.07 0.37 10.77
CA ILE A 374 24.85 0.96 12.08
C ILE A 374 26.11 0.87 12.94
N LYS A 375 26.70 -0.34 13.02
CA LYS A 375 27.96 -0.55 13.76
C LYS A 375 29.06 0.38 13.26
N LYS A 376 29.29 0.45 11.95
CA LYS A 376 30.29 1.32 11.35
C LYS A 376 30.05 2.81 11.65
N ASP A 377 28.82 3.27 11.58
CA ASP A 377 28.47 4.68 11.88
C ASP A 377 28.72 5.00 13.37
N VAL A 378 28.40 4.07 14.29
CA VAL A 378 28.66 4.23 15.73
C VAL A 378 30.17 4.25 16.01
N ASP A 379 30.94 3.28 15.49
CA ASP A 379 32.39 3.21 15.66
C ASP A 379 33.08 4.48 15.14
N LYS A 380 32.65 5.01 14.00
CA LYS A 380 33.19 6.26 13.42
C LYS A 380 32.94 7.46 14.32
N ASP A 381 31.74 7.59 14.84
CA ASP A 381 31.39 8.74 15.70
C ASP A 381 32.13 8.66 17.04
N LEU A 382 32.29 7.45 17.63
CA LEU A 382 33.09 7.27 18.85
C LEU A 382 34.56 7.65 18.63
N GLN A 383 35.16 7.24 17.50
CA GLN A 383 36.54 7.61 17.17
C GLN A 383 36.70 9.13 16.92
N SER A 384 35.69 9.79 16.34
CA SER A 384 35.74 11.24 16.14
C SER A 384 35.69 12.03 17.44
N ASN A 385 34.91 11.55 18.41
CA ASN A 385 34.82 12.19 19.73
C ASN A 385 36.11 12.00 20.55
N LEU A 386 36.83 10.87 20.39
CA LEU A 386 38.13 10.64 21.01
C LEU A 386 39.24 11.52 20.45
N LYS A 387 39.13 11.98 19.20
CA LYS A 387 40.11 12.89 18.57
C LYS A 387 39.88 14.36 18.89
N THR A 388 38.71 14.71 19.43
CA THR A 388 38.32 16.08 19.79
C THR A 388 38.33 16.34 21.28
N ALA A 389 38.48 15.32 22.11
CA ALA A 389 38.76 15.37 23.55
C ALA A 389 40.26 15.32 23.82
#